data_1d81a54e30aca44f897a3616b8ccb2f8
#
_entry.id   1d81a54e30aca44f897a3616b8ccb2f8
#
_cell.length_a   1.000
_cell.length_b   1.000
_cell.length_c   1.000
_cell.angle_alpha   90.00
_cell.angle_beta   90.00
_cell.angle_gamma   90.00
#
_symmetry.space_group_name_H-M   'P 1'
#
loop_
_entity.id
_entity.type
_entity.pdbx_description
1 polymer ?
#
loop_
_entity_poly.entity_id
_entity_poly.type
_entity_poly.pdbx_seq_one_letter_code
_entity_poly.pdbx_strand_id
1 'polypeptide(L)'
;MMEEKKFIIRGVASDSNVAKIAVRGVPDVPGVAYQIFDALAKENIAVDMIVQSASNVKEKNDIVFTVTKTDMADTVGVLEQLKGKIGFVRVDVEANVAKVSIVGAGMLGNPGVAARMFGALASEKINLDVISTSEITISCLIAKEDEKKAVNVVHRFFFPTEEK
;
A
#
# COMPACT_ATOMS: atom_id res chain seq x y z
N MET A 1 -20.86 -29.93 6.84
CA MET A 1 -19.38 -30.02 6.64
C MET A 1 -19.01 -28.85 5.77
N MET A 2 -18.42 -27.79 6.36
CA MET A 2 -17.89 -26.66 5.58
C MET A 2 -16.61 -27.16 4.93
N GLU A 3 -16.57 -27.22 3.59
CA GLU A 3 -15.32 -27.38 2.87
C GLU A 3 -14.39 -26.21 3.26
N GLU A 4 -13.27 -26.51 3.88
CA GLU A 4 -12.18 -25.54 4.04
C GLU A 4 -11.80 -25.09 2.64
N LYS A 5 -12.19 -23.87 2.28
CA LYS A 5 -11.75 -23.23 1.04
C LYS A 5 -10.23 -23.10 1.12
N LYS A 6 -9.55 -24.01 0.46
CA LYS A 6 -8.09 -24.07 0.39
C LYS A 6 -7.61 -22.81 -0.29
N PHE A 7 -7.04 -21.87 0.48
CA PHE A 7 -6.35 -20.72 -0.13
C PHE A 7 -5.04 -21.19 -0.76
N ILE A 8 -4.70 -20.61 -1.89
CA ILE A 8 -3.47 -20.94 -2.61
C ILE A 8 -2.66 -19.67 -2.77
N ILE A 9 -1.57 -19.55 -2.03
CA ILE A 9 -0.55 -18.53 -2.29
C ILE A 9 0.30 -19.01 -3.44
N ARG A 10 0.42 -18.19 -4.48
CA ARG A 10 1.17 -18.50 -5.70
C ARG A 10 2.58 -17.92 -5.69
N GLY A 11 2.80 -16.85 -4.95
CA GLY A 11 4.10 -16.22 -4.90
C GLY A 11 4.16 -15.02 -3.99
N VAL A 12 5.39 -14.54 -3.82
CA VAL A 12 5.74 -13.28 -3.16
C VAL A 12 6.37 -12.38 -4.20
N ALA A 13 5.91 -11.14 -4.29
CA ALA A 13 6.42 -10.14 -5.19
C ALA A 13 6.90 -8.93 -4.41
N SER A 14 7.89 -8.22 -4.95
CA SER A 14 8.29 -6.91 -4.42
C SER A 14 8.48 -5.89 -5.53
N ASP A 15 8.33 -4.63 -5.19
CA ASP A 15 8.56 -3.49 -6.07
C ASP A 15 9.22 -2.36 -5.29
N SER A 16 10.41 -1.97 -5.71
CA SER A 16 11.14 -0.82 -5.14
C SER A 16 11.02 0.46 -5.98
N ASN A 17 10.35 0.40 -7.14
CA ASN A 17 10.02 1.58 -7.93
C ASN A 17 8.69 2.18 -7.46
N VAL A 18 8.60 2.47 -6.18
CA VAL A 18 7.40 2.98 -5.53
C VAL A 18 7.74 4.15 -4.63
N ALA A 19 6.89 5.17 -4.63
CA ALA A 19 6.92 6.30 -3.71
C ALA A 19 5.56 6.43 -3.03
N LYS A 20 5.57 6.67 -1.72
CA LYS A 20 4.36 6.94 -0.94
C LYS A 20 4.10 8.45 -0.94
N ILE A 21 2.87 8.82 -1.25
CA ILE A 21 2.36 10.18 -1.21
C ILE A 21 1.27 10.25 -0.16
N ALA A 22 1.34 11.20 0.74
CA ALA A 22 0.30 11.42 1.73
C ALA A 22 -0.22 12.86 1.65
N VAL A 23 -1.47 13.03 1.24
CA VAL A 23 -2.16 14.31 1.26
C VAL A 23 -2.84 14.45 2.60
N ARG A 24 -2.35 15.39 3.42
CA ARG A 24 -2.74 15.57 4.81
C ARG A 24 -3.80 16.64 4.96
N GLY A 25 -4.78 16.34 5.81
CA GLY A 25 -5.82 17.30 6.17
C GLY A 25 -6.74 17.65 5.02
N VAL A 26 -7.14 16.68 4.25
CA VAL A 26 -8.08 16.81 3.14
C VAL A 26 -9.49 17.01 3.70
N PRO A 27 -10.27 18.00 3.22
CA PRO A 27 -11.66 18.18 3.65
C PRO A 27 -12.49 16.90 3.43
N ASP A 28 -13.28 16.54 4.43
CA ASP A 28 -14.17 15.37 4.37
C ASP A 28 -15.50 15.74 3.70
N VAL A 29 -15.44 16.00 2.41
CA VAL A 29 -16.62 16.35 1.60
C VAL A 29 -16.64 15.53 0.30
N PRO A 30 -17.83 15.21 -0.22
CA PRO A 30 -17.96 14.47 -1.47
C PRO A 30 -17.23 15.13 -2.63
N GLY A 31 -16.54 14.32 -3.45
CA GLY A 31 -15.89 14.76 -4.67
C GLY A 31 -14.42 15.17 -4.53
N VAL A 32 -13.88 15.30 -3.33
CA VAL A 32 -12.48 15.70 -3.13
C VAL A 32 -11.52 14.62 -3.64
N ALA A 33 -11.74 13.35 -3.30
CA ALA A 33 -10.93 12.26 -3.83
C ALA A 33 -10.98 12.21 -5.36
N TYR A 34 -12.16 12.40 -5.96
CA TYR A 34 -12.30 12.49 -7.41
C TYR A 34 -11.42 13.61 -8.00
N GLN A 35 -11.44 14.80 -7.43
CA GLN A 35 -10.64 15.93 -7.93
C GLN A 35 -9.14 15.64 -7.90
N ILE A 36 -8.66 14.97 -6.84
CA ILE A 36 -7.25 14.59 -6.72
C ILE A 36 -6.89 13.58 -7.80
N PHE A 37 -7.60 12.46 -7.88
CA PHE A 37 -7.23 11.37 -8.77
C PHE A 37 -7.54 11.67 -10.24
N ASP A 38 -8.56 12.47 -10.57
CA ASP A 38 -8.82 12.95 -11.91
C ASP A 38 -7.69 13.86 -12.42
N ALA A 39 -7.17 14.73 -11.57
CA ALA A 39 -6.03 15.57 -11.94
C ALA A 39 -4.76 14.75 -12.21
N LEU A 40 -4.49 13.73 -11.39
CA LEU A 40 -3.36 12.82 -11.61
C LEU A 40 -3.54 12.01 -12.90
N ALA A 41 -4.76 11.53 -13.17
CA ALA A 41 -5.06 10.77 -14.37
C ALA A 41 -4.89 11.61 -15.65
N LYS A 42 -5.22 12.90 -15.62
CA LYS A 42 -5.02 13.82 -16.76
C LYS A 42 -3.54 14.01 -17.11
N GLU A 43 -2.67 13.90 -16.12
CA GLU A 43 -1.22 13.91 -16.30
C GLU A 43 -0.62 12.50 -16.55
N ASN A 44 -1.50 11.52 -16.81
CA ASN A 44 -1.11 10.12 -17.05
C ASN A 44 -0.33 9.48 -15.89
N ILE A 45 -0.60 9.91 -14.65
CA ILE A 45 0.00 9.35 -13.44
C ILE A 45 -0.87 8.21 -12.93
N ALA A 46 -0.30 7.00 -12.91
CA ALA A 46 -0.96 5.83 -12.37
C ALA A 46 -0.76 5.75 -10.84
N VAL A 47 -1.85 5.43 -10.15
CA VAL A 47 -1.85 5.19 -8.69
C VAL A 47 -2.11 3.71 -8.43
N ASP A 48 -1.44 3.18 -7.40
CA ASP A 48 -1.62 1.76 -7.04
C ASP A 48 -2.37 1.62 -5.71
N MET A 49 -1.68 1.64 -4.57
CA MET A 49 -2.33 1.53 -3.27
C MET A 49 -3.01 2.86 -2.91
N ILE A 50 -4.26 2.81 -2.46
CA ILE A 50 -4.97 3.98 -1.96
C ILE A 50 -5.58 3.64 -0.60
N VAL A 51 -5.26 4.43 0.41
CA VAL A 51 -5.81 4.31 1.76
C VAL A 51 -6.26 5.69 2.23
N GLN A 52 -7.48 5.77 2.72
CA GLN A 52 -8.01 6.96 3.37
C GLN A 52 -8.19 6.67 4.86
N SER A 53 -7.74 7.58 5.70
CA SER A 53 -7.87 7.48 7.16
C SER A 53 -8.36 8.78 7.74
N ALA A 54 -9.05 8.70 8.88
CA ALA A 54 -9.42 9.89 9.62
C ALA A 54 -8.17 10.70 10.01
N SER A 55 -8.21 12.01 9.76
CA SER A 55 -7.17 12.92 10.23
C SER A 55 -7.38 13.25 11.71
N ASN A 56 -6.31 13.66 12.39
CA ASN A 56 -6.39 14.21 13.75
C ASN A 56 -7.13 15.56 13.79
N VAL A 57 -7.44 16.14 12.64
CA VAL A 57 -8.21 17.39 12.51
C VAL A 57 -9.67 17.04 12.21
N LYS A 58 -10.57 17.58 13.00
CA LYS A 58 -12.03 17.36 12.84
C LYS A 58 -12.48 17.71 11.40
N GLU A 59 -13.35 16.85 10.83
CA GLU A 59 -13.91 17.00 9.49
C GLU A 59 -12.86 16.99 8.37
N LYS A 60 -11.72 16.34 8.63
CA LYS A 60 -10.65 16.13 7.64
C LYS A 60 -10.20 14.68 7.62
N ASN A 61 -9.67 14.28 6.48
CA ASN A 61 -9.09 12.97 6.27
C ASN A 61 -7.65 13.09 5.74
N ASP A 62 -6.91 12.01 5.85
CA ASP A 62 -5.65 11.86 5.14
C ASP A 62 -5.83 10.85 4.00
N ILE A 63 -5.35 11.18 2.81
CA ILE A 63 -5.36 10.28 1.67
C ILE A 63 -3.93 9.90 1.36
N VAL A 64 -3.63 8.61 1.49
CA VAL A 64 -2.31 8.04 1.24
C VAL A 64 -2.41 7.13 0.02
N PHE A 65 -1.49 7.29 -0.93
CA PHE A 65 -1.42 6.46 -2.12
C PHE A 65 0.02 6.29 -2.58
N THR A 66 0.22 5.37 -3.50
CA THR A 66 1.53 5.12 -4.11
C THR A 66 1.53 5.43 -5.59
N VAL A 67 2.66 5.94 -6.05
CA VAL A 67 2.98 6.16 -7.47
C VAL A 67 4.35 5.56 -7.76
N THR A 68 4.75 5.50 -9.03
CA THR A 68 6.14 5.17 -9.35
C THR A 68 7.08 6.29 -8.88
N LYS A 69 8.34 5.96 -8.60
CA LYS A 69 9.35 7.00 -8.30
C LYS A 69 9.55 7.98 -9.44
N THR A 70 9.35 7.51 -10.67
CA THR A 70 9.44 8.34 -11.88
C THR A 70 8.39 9.45 -11.86
N ASP A 71 7.17 9.13 -11.41
CA ASP A 71 6.05 10.08 -11.41
C ASP A 71 5.97 10.91 -10.11
N MET A 72 6.86 10.69 -9.17
CA MET A 72 6.81 11.33 -7.84
C MET A 72 6.84 12.86 -7.92
N ALA A 73 7.75 13.43 -8.70
CA ALA A 73 7.90 14.88 -8.81
C ALA A 73 6.68 15.52 -9.50
N ASP A 74 6.19 14.90 -10.56
CA ASP A 74 5.00 15.37 -11.28
C ASP A 74 3.75 15.27 -10.42
N THR A 75 3.63 14.20 -9.64
CA THR A 75 2.56 14.02 -8.65
C THR A 75 2.51 15.17 -7.65
N VAL A 76 3.65 15.53 -7.08
CA VAL A 76 3.74 16.66 -6.13
C VAL A 76 3.36 17.96 -6.82
N GLY A 77 3.84 18.20 -8.04
CA GLY A 77 3.48 19.37 -8.83
C GLY A 77 1.98 19.52 -9.06
N VAL A 78 1.30 18.44 -9.44
CA VAL A 78 -0.16 18.41 -9.61
C VAL A 78 -0.88 18.71 -8.31
N LEU A 79 -0.47 18.08 -7.21
CA LEU A 79 -1.10 18.29 -5.90
C LEU A 79 -0.93 19.72 -5.39
N GLU A 80 0.25 20.31 -5.55
CA GLU A 80 0.48 21.70 -5.12
C GLU A 80 -0.39 22.70 -5.90
N GLN A 81 -0.68 22.46 -7.17
CA GLN A 81 -1.63 23.26 -7.95
C GLN A 81 -3.07 23.14 -7.43
N LEU A 82 -3.44 21.98 -6.89
CA LEU A 82 -4.77 21.72 -6.34
C LEU A 82 -4.96 22.26 -4.92
N LYS A 83 -3.88 22.53 -4.20
CA LYS A 83 -3.91 22.87 -2.78
C LYS A 83 -4.83 24.04 -2.46
N GLY A 84 -4.75 25.12 -3.23
CA GLY A 84 -5.60 26.29 -3.03
C GLY A 84 -7.09 26.04 -3.33
N LYS A 85 -7.38 25.14 -4.24
CA LYS A 85 -8.76 24.78 -4.62
C LYS A 85 -9.40 23.80 -3.64
N ILE A 86 -8.65 22.80 -3.20
CA ILE A 86 -9.16 21.73 -2.33
C ILE A 86 -9.06 22.11 -0.86
N GLY A 87 -7.98 22.79 -0.45
CA GLY A 87 -7.79 23.26 0.92
C GLY A 87 -7.20 22.19 1.85
N PHE A 88 -6.42 21.25 1.34
CA PHE A 88 -5.64 20.36 2.19
C PHE A 88 -4.42 21.06 2.81
N VAL A 89 -3.84 20.48 3.86
CA VAL A 89 -2.80 21.14 4.65
C VAL A 89 -1.43 21.03 3.98
N ARG A 90 -0.99 19.81 3.63
CA ARG A 90 0.31 19.55 3.03
C ARG A 90 0.37 18.21 2.31
N VAL A 91 1.43 18.03 1.54
CA VAL A 91 1.82 16.76 0.92
C VAL A 91 3.10 16.26 1.57
N ASP A 92 3.08 15.04 2.07
CA ASP A 92 4.28 14.34 2.55
C ASP A 92 4.67 13.29 1.51
N VAL A 93 5.97 13.12 1.27
CA VAL A 93 6.52 12.18 0.30
C VAL A 93 7.55 11.29 0.96
N GLU A 94 7.44 9.97 0.73
CA GLU A 94 8.42 8.98 1.18
C GLU A 94 8.83 8.10 0.00
N ALA A 95 10.09 8.23 -0.42
CA ALA A 95 10.65 7.49 -1.55
C ALA A 95 11.52 6.30 -1.14
N ASN A 96 11.87 6.19 0.15
CA ASN A 96 12.70 5.11 0.67
C ASN A 96 11.86 3.92 1.16
N VAL A 97 10.93 3.50 0.32
CA VAL A 97 9.99 2.41 0.59
C VAL A 97 10.06 1.34 -0.50
N ALA A 98 9.63 0.15 -0.16
CA ALA A 98 9.36 -0.94 -1.10
C ALA A 98 7.97 -1.54 -0.80
N LYS A 99 7.29 -1.99 -1.83
CA LYS A 99 6.04 -2.73 -1.70
C LYS A 99 6.35 -4.22 -1.72
N VAL A 100 5.86 -4.96 -0.73
CA VAL A 100 5.91 -6.43 -0.68
C VAL A 100 4.50 -6.97 -0.71
N SER A 101 4.27 -7.96 -1.55
CA SER A 101 2.94 -8.54 -1.77
C SER A 101 2.99 -10.06 -1.75
N ILE A 102 1.99 -10.67 -1.15
CA ILE A 102 1.63 -12.05 -1.43
C ILE A 102 0.51 -12.07 -2.47
N VAL A 103 0.60 -12.99 -3.40
CA VAL A 103 -0.35 -13.16 -4.51
C VAL A 103 -0.91 -14.56 -4.45
N GLY A 104 -2.22 -14.67 -4.59
CA GLY A 104 -2.88 -15.99 -4.54
C GLY A 104 -4.36 -15.91 -4.84
N ALA A 105 -5.07 -16.97 -4.48
CA ALA A 105 -6.50 -17.06 -4.62
C ALA A 105 -7.13 -17.55 -3.31
N GLY A 106 -8.39 -17.17 -3.06
CA GLY A 106 -9.13 -17.59 -1.88
C GLY A 106 -8.69 -16.91 -0.58
N MET A 107 -7.99 -15.78 -0.65
CA MET A 107 -7.61 -15.01 0.55
C MET A 107 -8.83 -14.43 1.26
N LEU A 108 -9.83 -14.03 0.49
CA LEU A 108 -11.12 -13.64 1.03
C LEU A 108 -11.81 -14.88 1.61
N GLY A 109 -12.11 -14.86 2.89
CA GLY A 109 -12.72 -15.97 3.60
C GLY A 109 -11.76 -16.99 4.21
N ASN A 110 -10.45 -16.77 4.11
CA ASN A 110 -9.44 -17.50 4.87
C ASN A 110 -8.84 -16.60 5.96
N PRO A 111 -9.40 -16.64 7.16
CA PRO A 111 -8.83 -15.89 8.28
C PRO A 111 -7.41 -16.37 8.58
N GLY A 112 -6.53 -15.46 8.90
CA GLY A 112 -5.16 -15.78 9.28
C GLY A 112 -4.12 -15.64 8.17
N VAL A 113 -4.47 -15.49 6.88
CA VAL A 113 -3.47 -15.27 5.83
C VAL A 113 -2.69 -13.97 6.07
N ALA A 114 -3.39 -12.88 6.35
CA ALA A 114 -2.75 -11.62 6.69
C ALA A 114 -1.90 -11.73 7.95
N ALA A 115 -2.42 -12.38 9.01
CA ALA A 115 -1.67 -12.60 10.23
C ALA A 115 -0.38 -13.39 10.01
N ARG A 116 -0.39 -14.38 9.14
CA ARG A 116 0.81 -15.16 8.77
C ARG A 116 1.84 -14.30 8.05
N MET A 117 1.42 -13.47 7.09
CA MET A 117 2.32 -12.54 6.40
C MET A 117 2.95 -11.55 7.38
N PHE A 118 2.13 -10.91 8.20
CA PHE A 118 2.61 -9.92 9.16
C PHE A 118 3.46 -10.56 10.28
N GLY A 119 3.13 -11.78 10.71
CA GLY A 119 3.95 -12.54 11.65
C GLY A 119 5.33 -12.87 11.10
N ALA A 120 5.41 -13.24 9.82
CA ALA A 120 6.68 -13.47 9.14
C ALA A 120 7.55 -12.19 9.12
N LEU A 121 6.96 -11.05 8.77
CA LEU A 121 7.67 -9.77 8.77
C LEU A 121 8.09 -9.33 10.17
N ALA A 122 7.22 -9.52 11.16
CA ALA A 122 7.50 -9.20 12.56
C ALA A 122 8.65 -10.04 13.14
N SER A 123 8.78 -11.32 12.74
CA SER A 123 9.87 -12.19 13.18
C SER A 123 11.25 -11.66 12.81
N GLU A 124 11.34 -10.89 11.73
CA GLU A 124 12.56 -10.22 11.27
C GLU A 124 12.62 -8.74 11.67
N LYS A 125 11.72 -8.30 12.56
CA LYS A 125 11.62 -6.91 13.03
C LYS A 125 11.38 -5.89 11.91
N ILE A 126 10.69 -6.30 10.85
CA ILE A 126 10.32 -5.42 9.73
C ILE A 126 9.02 -4.73 10.07
N ASN A 127 9.05 -3.40 10.10
CA ASN A 127 7.87 -2.58 10.34
C ASN A 127 7.04 -2.39 9.07
N LEU A 128 5.73 -2.29 9.23
CA LEU A 128 4.77 -2.06 8.15
C LEU A 128 4.27 -0.62 8.22
N ASP A 129 4.12 0.01 7.07
CA ASP A 129 3.57 1.37 6.98
C ASP A 129 2.14 1.36 6.42
N VAL A 130 1.98 1.09 5.13
CA VAL A 130 0.67 1.04 4.47
C VAL A 130 0.31 -0.40 4.18
N ILE A 131 -0.92 -0.78 4.43
CA ILE A 131 -1.46 -2.12 4.17
C ILE A 131 -2.66 -1.99 3.24
N SER A 132 -2.70 -2.83 2.22
CA SER A 132 -3.85 -2.95 1.31
C SER A 132 -4.12 -4.41 1.01
N THR A 133 -5.38 -4.77 0.92
CA THR A 133 -5.81 -6.14 0.65
C THR A 133 -6.85 -6.18 -0.47
N SER A 134 -6.81 -7.26 -1.24
CA SER A 134 -7.82 -7.61 -2.22
C SER A 134 -8.15 -9.11 -2.14
N GLU A 135 -8.98 -9.61 -3.05
CA GLU A 135 -9.30 -11.04 -3.11
C GLU A 135 -8.08 -11.92 -3.45
N ILE A 136 -7.09 -11.34 -4.13
CA ILE A 136 -5.94 -12.07 -4.68
C ILE A 136 -4.58 -11.56 -4.20
N THR A 137 -4.53 -10.44 -3.46
CA THR A 137 -3.28 -9.87 -2.95
C THR A 137 -3.42 -9.34 -1.54
N ILE A 138 -2.34 -9.43 -0.77
CA ILE A 138 -2.10 -8.61 0.42
C ILE A 138 -0.79 -7.91 0.19
N SER A 139 -0.79 -6.59 0.24
CA SER A 139 0.39 -5.76 -0.01
C SER A 139 0.67 -4.86 1.19
N CYS A 140 1.94 -4.61 1.46
CA CYS A 140 2.36 -3.63 2.45
C CYS A 140 3.58 -2.85 1.98
N LEU A 141 3.72 -1.63 2.46
CA LEU A 141 4.94 -0.84 2.33
C LEU A 141 5.84 -1.09 3.53
N ILE A 142 7.11 -1.22 3.25
CA ILE A 142 8.19 -1.39 4.23
C ILE A 142 9.34 -0.45 3.89
N ALA A 143 10.32 -0.30 4.78
CA ALA A 143 11.56 0.38 4.44
C ALA A 143 12.27 -0.36 3.29
N LYS A 144 12.79 0.39 2.32
CA LYS A 144 13.43 -0.18 1.12
C LYS A 144 14.60 -1.10 1.46
N GLU A 145 15.36 -0.79 2.50
CA GLU A 145 16.50 -1.58 2.98
C GLU A 145 16.10 -3.00 3.44
N ASP A 146 14.83 -3.17 3.86
CA ASP A 146 14.30 -4.46 4.31
C ASP A 146 13.73 -5.32 3.17
N GLU A 147 13.67 -4.83 1.94
CA GLU A 147 12.98 -5.51 0.81
C GLU A 147 13.41 -6.96 0.63
N LYS A 148 14.72 -7.21 0.50
CA LYS A 148 15.26 -8.57 0.33
C LYS A 148 14.91 -9.48 1.49
N LYS A 149 15.09 -8.99 2.72
CA LYS A 149 14.81 -9.74 3.94
C LYS A 149 13.32 -10.07 4.04
N ALA A 150 12.46 -9.12 3.71
CA ALA A 150 11.02 -9.29 3.70
C ALA A 150 10.56 -10.36 2.71
N VAL A 151 11.01 -10.29 1.46
CA VAL A 151 10.67 -11.30 0.44
C VAL A 151 11.11 -12.69 0.90
N ASN A 152 12.31 -12.82 1.42
CA ASN A 152 12.85 -14.11 1.86
C ASN A 152 12.09 -14.71 3.04
N VAL A 153 11.76 -13.90 4.05
CA VAL A 153 11.06 -14.42 5.23
C VAL A 153 9.60 -14.77 4.91
N VAL A 154 8.91 -13.94 4.12
CA VAL A 154 7.55 -14.21 3.70
C VAL A 154 7.50 -15.45 2.80
N HIS A 155 8.44 -15.58 1.85
CA HIS A 155 8.52 -16.75 0.99
C HIS A 155 8.71 -18.03 1.81
N ARG A 156 9.68 -18.06 2.73
CA ARG A 156 9.90 -19.22 3.62
C ARG A 156 8.66 -19.60 4.43
N PHE A 157 7.89 -18.62 4.85
CA PHE A 157 6.72 -18.83 5.68
C PHE A 157 5.55 -19.47 4.93
N PHE A 158 5.38 -19.11 3.66
CA PHE A 158 4.33 -19.65 2.81
C PHE A 158 4.77 -20.86 1.99
N PHE A 159 6.05 -20.99 1.71
CA PHE A 159 6.67 -22.08 0.95
C PHE A 159 7.82 -22.70 1.73
N PRO A 160 7.54 -23.37 2.86
CA PRO A 160 8.58 -24.04 3.60
C PRO A 160 9.24 -25.09 2.71
N THR A 161 10.55 -25.07 2.60
CA THR A 161 11.32 -26.16 2.00
C THR A 161 11.15 -27.38 2.89
N GLU A 162 10.66 -28.48 2.33
CA GLU A 162 10.74 -29.77 3.03
C GLU A 162 12.22 -30.07 3.25
N GLU A 163 12.67 -30.03 4.50
CA GLU A 163 13.94 -30.58 4.88
C GLU A 163 13.89 -32.08 4.57
N LYS A 164 14.72 -32.53 3.62
CA LYS A 164 14.95 -33.92 3.32
C LYS A 164 15.84 -34.55 4.39
#